data_8bb647f52be763959b4c4a6d0db687b7
#
_entry.id   8bb647f52be763959b4c4a6d0db687b7
#
_cell.length_a   1.000
_cell.length_b   1.000
_cell.length_c   1.000
_cell.angle_alpha   90.00
_cell.angle_beta   90.00
_cell.angle_gamma   90.00
#
_symmetry.space_group_name_H-M   'P 1'
#
loop_
_entity.id
_entity.type
_entity.pdbx_description
1 polymer ?
#
loop_
_entity_poly.entity_id
_entity_poly.type
_entity_poly.pdbx_seq_one_letter_code
_entity_poly.pdbx_strand_id
1 'polypeptide(L)'
;PKRPAIEMMREAYAGRFHYILYFQQPGVAEAELDEDIGRSLRLLLGGLGDALLAADKPADARLFDGMPDDLPLPAWCSEAMFAHYLRTFERHGFRGALNWYRNFERNWQSTEHLAGLQVEQPTLFLLGENDPVGRFETPTLKRMGDKVPHLERHDLPGAGHWLQAECGARVSALLLDFLARNYR
;
A
#
# COMPACT_ATOMS: atom_id res chain seq x y z
N PRO A 1 -16.25 4.32 8.60
CA PRO A 1 -16.59 3.20 9.51
C PRO A 1 -17.06 3.73 10.86
N LYS A 2 -17.90 2.97 11.58
CA LYS A 2 -18.39 3.34 12.91
C LYS A 2 -17.33 3.16 14.01
N ARG A 3 -16.25 2.45 13.70
CA ARG A 3 -15.12 2.14 14.59
C ARG A 3 -13.79 2.38 13.88
N PRO A 4 -12.71 2.71 14.62
CA PRO A 4 -11.38 2.86 14.06
C PRO A 4 -10.91 1.59 13.34
N ALA A 5 -10.25 1.77 12.19
CA ALA A 5 -9.74 0.63 11.42
C ALA A 5 -8.73 -0.20 12.22
N ILE A 6 -7.90 0.45 13.03
CA ILE A 6 -6.88 -0.23 13.84
C ILE A 6 -7.51 -1.14 14.92
N GLU A 7 -8.60 -0.74 15.55
CA GLU A 7 -9.32 -1.60 16.49
C GLU A 7 -9.88 -2.83 15.79
N MET A 8 -10.53 -2.64 14.65
CA MET A 8 -11.10 -3.74 13.85
C MET A 8 -10.00 -4.71 13.39
N MET A 9 -8.83 -4.19 13.00
CA MET A 9 -7.69 -5.02 12.61
C MET A 9 -7.13 -5.81 13.81
N ARG A 10 -7.01 -5.21 15.00
CA ARG A 10 -6.56 -5.92 16.21
C ARG A 10 -7.47 -7.10 16.57
N GLU A 11 -8.79 -6.95 16.40
CA GLU A 11 -9.73 -8.05 16.61
C GLU A 11 -9.62 -9.12 15.52
N ALA A 12 -9.58 -8.71 14.24
CA ALA A 12 -9.53 -9.63 13.11
C ALA A 12 -8.22 -10.45 13.05
N TYR A 13 -7.11 -9.88 13.53
CA TYR A 13 -5.77 -10.50 13.51
C TYR A 13 -5.28 -10.85 14.92
N ALA A 14 -6.18 -11.06 15.89
CA ALA A 14 -5.79 -11.48 17.23
C ALA A 14 -4.95 -12.77 17.18
N GLY A 15 -3.74 -12.74 17.77
CA GLY A 15 -2.78 -13.85 17.76
C GLY A 15 -2.04 -14.09 16.45
N ARG A 16 -2.23 -13.24 15.45
CA ARG A 16 -1.55 -13.33 14.13
C ARG A 16 -0.85 -12.03 13.79
N PHE A 17 0.21 -12.15 13.01
CA PHE A 17 0.91 -11.00 12.45
C PHE A 17 0.04 -10.25 11.43
N HIS A 18 0.09 -8.93 11.49
CA HIS A 18 -0.42 -8.06 10.44
C HIS A 18 0.46 -6.81 10.34
N TYR A 19 1.02 -6.55 9.16
CA TYR A 19 2.02 -5.50 8.95
C TYR A 19 1.56 -4.11 9.40
N ILE A 20 0.28 -3.73 9.16
CA ILE A 20 -0.25 -2.43 9.61
C ILE A 20 -0.21 -2.32 11.14
N LEU A 21 -0.51 -3.40 11.85
CA LEU A 21 -0.43 -3.42 13.32
C LEU A 21 1.01 -3.39 13.81
N TYR A 22 1.91 -4.11 13.13
CA TYR A 22 3.34 -4.09 13.39
C TYR A 22 3.94 -2.68 13.25
N PHE A 23 3.47 -1.90 12.27
CA PHE A 23 3.95 -0.54 12.02
C PHE A 23 3.45 0.50 13.04
N GLN A 24 2.46 0.16 13.89
CA GLN A 24 1.87 1.15 14.81
C GLN A 24 2.85 1.61 15.89
N GLN A 25 3.69 0.73 16.41
CA GLN A 25 4.62 1.08 17.47
C GLN A 25 5.88 1.78 16.89
N PRO A 26 6.14 3.05 17.24
CA PRO A 26 7.33 3.74 16.77
C PRO A 26 8.63 3.04 17.21
N GLY A 27 9.59 2.94 16.32
CA GLY A 27 10.90 2.35 16.55
C GLY A 27 10.98 0.85 16.28
N VAL A 28 9.87 0.10 16.31
CA VAL A 28 9.88 -1.36 16.14
C VAL A 28 10.16 -1.72 14.67
N ALA A 29 9.34 -1.23 13.75
CA ALA A 29 9.54 -1.50 12.33
C ALA A 29 10.77 -0.76 11.78
N GLU A 30 11.07 0.44 12.30
CA GLU A 30 12.30 1.14 11.94
C GLU A 30 13.56 0.32 12.26
N ALA A 31 13.61 -0.30 13.44
CA ALA A 31 14.76 -1.10 13.84
C ALA A 31 15.03 -2.27 12.88
N GLU A 32 13.99 -2.89 12.34
CA GLU A 32 14.10 -3.94 11.35
C GLU A 32 14.48 -3.40 9.95
N LEU A 33 13.74 -2.38 9.49
CA LEU A 33 13.87 -1.88 8.12
C LEU A 33 15.16 -1.09 7.90
N ASP A 34 15.63 -0.37 8.93
CA ASP A 34 16.84 0.44 8.86
C ASP A 34 18.11 -0.40 9.13
N GLU A 35 18.00 -1.66 9.57
CA GLU A 35 19.14 -2.58 9.82
C GLU A 35 19.93 -2.86 8.52
N ASP A 36 19.23 -3.11 7.41
CA ASP A 36 19.75 -3.22 6.05
C ASP A 36 18.75 -2.63 5.07
N ILE A 37 18.94 -1.36 4.75
CA ILE A 37 18.05 -0.59 3.89
C ILE A 37 18.00 -1.18 2.47
N GLY A 38 19.13 -1.65 1.96
CA GLY A 38 19.22 -2.24 0.63
C GLY A 38 18.38 -3.52 0.53
N ARG A 39 18.54 -4.42 1.50
CA ARG A 39 17.73 -5.64 1.63
C ARG A 39 16.25 -5.30 1.80
N SER A 40 15.92 -4.39 2.72
CA SER A 40 14.55 -3.98 2.99
C SER A 40 13.84 -3.45 1.73
N LEU A 41 14.51 -2.62 0.95
CA LEU A 41 13.97 -2.12 -0.32
C LEU A 41 13.77 -3.23 -1.36
N ARG A 42 14.72 -4.18 -1.51
CA ARG A 42 14.55 -5.30 -2.45
C ARG A 42 13.34 -6.16 -2.08
N LEU A 43 13.20 -6.47 -0.79
CA LEU A 43 12.06 -7.27 -0.31
C LEU A 43 10.73 -6.53 -0.47
N LEU A 44 10.68 -5.23 -0.18
CA LEU A 44 9.46 -4.43 -0.34
C LEU A 44 9.07 -4.21 -1.81
N LEU A 45 10.04 -4.02 -2.70
CA LEU A 45 9.77 -3.79 -4.12
C LEU A 45 9.46 -5.07 -4.89
N GLY A 46 10.14 -6.17 -4.55
CA GLY A 46 10.04 -7.45 -5.27
C GLY A 46 9.12 -8.48 -4.63
N GLY A 47 8.96 -8.47 -3.30
CA GLY A 47 8.28 -9.52 -2.54
C GLY A 47 7.02 -9.08 -1.78
N LEU A 48 6.51 -7.87 -2.02
CA LEU A 48 5.44 -7.29 -1.20
C LEU A 48 4.17 -8.16 -1.15
N GLY A 49 3.87 -8.90 -2.24
CA GLY A 49 2.66 -9.71 -2.33
C GLY A 49 2.63 -10.89 -1.38
N ASP A 50 3.70 -11.64 -1.34
CA ASP A 50 3.70 -12.94 -0.66
C ASP A 50 4.02 -12.83 0.83
N ALA A 51 4.84 -11.87 1.21
CA ALA A 51 5.35 -11.74 2.57
C ALA A 51 4.49 -10.91 3.49
N LEU A 52 3.92 -9.80 3.01
CA LEU A 52 2.98 -9.00 3.81
C LEU A 52 1.69 -9.74 4.09
N LEU A 53 1.39 -10.75 3.28
CA LEU A 53 0.13 -11.47 3.27
C LEU A 53 0.27 -12.93 3.72
N ALA A 54 1.46 -13.38 4.10
CA ALA A 54 1.65 -14.68 4.72
C ALA A 54 0.76 -14.78 5.97
N ALA A 55 -0.40 -15.43 5.78
CA ALA A 55 -1.53 -15.44 6.71
C ALA A 55 -1.22 -16.06 8.08
N ASP A 56 -0.11 -16.79 8.20
CA ASP A 56 0.15 -17.69 9.32
C ASP A 56 1.36 -17.31 10.19
N LYS A 57 1.84 -16.06 10.10
CA LYS A 57 2.89 -15.61 11.01
C LYS A 57 2.30 -15.38 12.42
N PRO A 58 3.00 -15.79 13.50
CA PRO A 58 2.59 -15.48 14.86
C PRO A 58 2.63 -13.96 15.12
N ALA A 59 1.87 -13.49 16.12
CA ALA A 59 1.71 -12.05 16.38
C ALA A 59 3.01 -11.30 16.70
N ASP A 60 4.01 -12.00 17.21
CA ASP A 60 5.34 -11.50 17.58
C ASP A 60 6.38 -11.62 16.46
N ALA A 61 5.98 -12.08 15.26
CA ALA A 61 6.87 -12.16 14.11
C ALA A 61 7.34 -10.77 13.65
N ARG A 62 8.50 -10.72 13.00
CA ARG A 62 9.01 -9.57 12.27
C ARG A 62 8.43 -9.53 10.85
N LEU A 63 8.54 -8.37 10.19
CA LEU A 63 8.00 -8.18 8.84
C LEU A 63 8.60 -9.16 7.84
N PHE A 64 9.91 -9.37 7.89
CA PHE A 64 10.64 -10.19 6.92
C PHE A 64 10.88 -11.64 7.34
N ASP A 65 10.30 -12.07 8.48
CA ASP A 65 10.40 -13.48 8.88
C ASP A 65 9.81 -14.40 7.80
N GLY A 66 10.59 -15.45 7.46
CA GLY A 66 10.22 -16.39 6.42
C GLY A 66 10.45 -15.93 4.98
N MET A 67 10.97 -14.71 4.79
CA MET A 67 11.39 -14.23 3.47
C MET A 67 12.83 -14.66 3.14
N PRO A 68 13.19 -14.78 1.85
CA PRO A 68 14.57 -14.99 1.46
C PRO A 68 15.45 -13.82 1.90
N ASP A 69 16.76 -14.09 2.05
CA ASP A 69 17.72 -13.06 2.47
C ASP A 69 17.90 -11.98 1.41
N ASP A 70 17.72 -12.31 0.15
CA ASP A 70 17.78 -11.37 -0.96
C ASP A 70 16.77 -11.73 -2.06
N LEU A 71 16.29 -10.72 -2.77
CA LEU A 71 15.46 -10.85 -3.96
C LEU A 71 16.05 -10.03 -5.10
N PRO A 72 16.00 -10.54 -6.34
CA PRO A 72 16.35 -9.74 -7.51
C PRO A 72 15.42 -8.53 -7.61
N LEU A 73 15.93 -7.45 -8.19
CA LEU A 73 15.08 -6.31 -8.51
C LEU A 73 13.98 -6.75 -9.48
N PRO A 74 12.74 -6.30 -9.27
CA PRO A 74 11.68 -6.56 -10.24
C PRO A 74 12.02 -5.91 -11.59
N ALA A 75 11.56 -6.50 -12.69
CA ALA A 75 11.92 -6.08 -14.05
C ALA A 75 11.65 -4.60 -14.35
N TRP A 76 10.71 -3.99 -13.66
CA TRP A 76 10.38 -2.56 -13.79
C TRP A 76 11.34 -1.63 -13.03
N CYS A 77 12.11 -2.15 -12.07
CA CYS A 77 13.03 -1.34 -11.26
C CYS A 77 14.46 -1.46 -11.79
N SER A 78 14.92 -0.45 -12.53
CA SER A 78 16.30 -0.39 -12.98
C SER A 78 17.28 -0.18 -11.83
N GLU A 79 18.54 -0.58 -12.01
CA GLU A 79 19.61 -0.33 -11.04
C GLU A 79 19.75 1.17 -10.68
N ALA A 80 19.56 2.06 -11.65
CA ALA A 80 19.61 3.50 -11.42
C ALA A 80 18.44 3.99 -10.54
N MET A 81 17.23 3.44 -10.75
CA MET A 81 16.06 3.72 -9.93
C MET A 81 16.27 3.18 -8.51
N PHE A 82 16.74 1.96 -8.38
CA PHE A 82 17.04 1.36 -7.08
C PHE A 82 18.10 2.17 -6.32
N ALA A 83 19.18 2.57 -6.97
CA ALA A 83 20.21 3.41 -6.36
C ALA A 83 19.66 4.77 -5.89
N HIS A 84 18.65 5.32 -6.58
CA HIS A 84 17.98 6.53 -6.12
C HIS A 84 17.16 6.27 -4.85
N TYR A 85 16.37 5.19 -4.80
CA TYR A 85 15.64 4.80 -3.59
C TYR A 85 16.59 4.54 -2.43
N LEU A 86 17.66 3.77 -2.66
CA LEU A 86 18.65 3.44 -1.63
C LEU A 86 19.23 4.71 -0.98
N ARG A 87 19.76 5.63 -1.78
CA ARG A 87 20.29 6.90 -1.25
C ARG A 87 19.25 7.72 -0.47
N THR A 88 18.00 7.68 -0.91
CA THR A 88 16.91 8.40 -0.25
C THR A 88 16.60 7.82 1.12
N PHE A 89 16.48 6.50 1.20
CA PHE A 89 16.18 5.81 2.46
C PHE A 89 17.38 5.73 3.40
N GLU A 90 18.61 5.61 2.90
CA GLU A 90 19.83 5.75 3.71
C GLU A 90 19.90 7.11 4.43
N ARG A 91 19.43 8.16 3.77
CA ARG A 91 19.42 9.51 4.34
C ARG A 91 18.28 9.74 5.35
N HIS A 92 17.12 9.17 5.13
CA HIS A 92 15.88 9.52 5.84
C HIS A 92 15.28 8.39 6.67
N GLY A 93 15.73 7.14 6.48
CA GLY A 93 15.11 5.94 7.05
C GLY A 93 13.68 5.70 6.58
N PHE A 94 13.04 4.71 7.18
CA PHE A 94 11.67 4.33 6.84
C PHE A 94 10.58 5.06 7.66
N ARG A 95 10.96 5.84 8.68
CA ARG A 95 10.00 6.49 9.59
C ARG A 95 8.92 7.30 8.88
N GLY A 96 9.29 8.05 7.84
CA GLY A 96 8.34 8.85 7.06
C GLY A 96 7.25 8.00 6.41
N ALA A 97 7.65 6.90 5.76
CA ALA A 97 6.73 5.94 5.14
C ALA A 97 5.85 5.23 6.18
N LEU A 98 6.41 4.81 7.31
CA LEU A 98 5.68 4.16 8.40
C LEU A 98 4.63 5.07 9.05
N ASN A 99 4.88 6.37 9.10
CA ASN A 99 3.94 7.33 9.68
C ASN A 99 2.61 7.43 8.89
N TRP A 100 2.55 7.05 7.62
CA TRP A 100 1.29 6.92 6.90
C TRP A 100 0.35 5.94 7.59
N TYR A 101 0.86 4.80 8.02
CA TYR A 101 0.09 3.77 8.73
C TYR A 101 -0.28 4.19 10.16
N ARG A 102 0.56 4.97 10.83
CA ARG A 102 0.35 5.46 12.20
C ARG A 102 -0.73 6.53 12.30
N ASN A 103 -1.09 7.14 11.19
CA ASN A 103 -2.15 8.15 11.15
C ASN A 103 -3.56 7.58 10.98
N PHE A 104 -3.76 6.27 10.87
CA PHE A 104 -5.09 5.69 10.67
C PHE A 104 -6.10 6.13 11.75
N GLU A 105 -5.71 6.05 13.03
CA GLU A 105 -6.56 6.48 14.15
C GLU A 105 -6.87 7.98 14.09
N ARG A 106 -5.83 8.80 13.92
CA ARG A 106 -5.98 10.26 13.80
C ARG A 106 -6.83 10.65 12.60
N ASN A 107 -6.62 10.00 11.46
CA ASN A 107 -7.41 10.25 10.26
C ASN A 107 -8.87 9.92 10.51
N TRP A 108 -9.19 8.79 11.15
CA TRP A 108 -10.55 8.43 11.48
C TRP A 108 -11.23 9.49 12.38
N GLN A 109 -10.55 9.91 13.45
CA GLN A 109 -11.06 10.95 14.36
C GLN A 109 -11.28 12.28 13.66
N SER A 110 -10.33 12.71 12.83
CA SER A 110 -10.40 14.02 12.14
C SER A 110 -11.40 14.05 10.97
N THR A 111 -11.83 12.89 10.47
CA THR A 111 -12.74 12.77 9.32
C THR A 111 -14.15 12.33 9.70
N GLU A 112 -14.54 12.36 10.98
CA GLU A 112 -15.88 11.99 11.43
C GLU A 112 -16.98 12.79 10.71
N HIS A 113 -16.74 14.07 10.47
CA HIS A 113 -17.66 14.97 9.75
C HIS A 113 -17.89 14.57 8.27
N LEU A 114 -17.05 13.72 7.71
CA LEU A 114 -17.20 13.16 6.35
C LEU A 114 -18.04 11.89 6.32
N ALA A 115 -18.48 11.40 7.50
CA ALA A 115 -19.27 10.18 7.57
C ALA A 115 -20.57 10.30 6.78
N GLY A 116 -20.77 9.42 5.83
CA GLY A 116 -21.98 9.40 4.98
C GLY A 116 -21.86 10.22 3.70
N LEU A 117 -20.89 11.10 3.56
CA LEU A 117 -20.68 11.85 2.33
C LEU A 117 -20.32 10.94 1.14
N GLN A 118 -20.63 11.43 -0.04
CA GLN A 118 -20.21 10.86 -1.32
C GLN A 118 -19.11 11.73 -1.93
N VAL A 119 -18.28 11.14 -2.77
CA VAL A 119 -17.28 11.87 -3.57
C VAL A 119 -17.93 12.21 -4.89
N GLU A 120 -18.46 13.43 -4.99
CA GLU A 120 -19.21 13.90 -6.17
C GLU A 120 -18.30 14.29 -7.35
N GLN A 121 -17.00 14.41 -7.12
CA GLN A 121 -16.05 14.75 -8.17
C GLN A 121 -15.84 13.55 -9.10
N PRO A 122 -15.60 13.77 -10.41
CA PRO A 122 -15.12 12.72 -11.30
C PRO A 122 -13.87 12.07 -10.70
N THR A 123 -13.88 10.74 -10.62
CA THR A 123 -12.83 9.97 -9.95
C THR A 123 -12.33 8.87 -10.87
N LEU A 124 -11.03 8.82 -11.09
CA LEU A 124 -10.35 7.72 -11.76
C LEU A 124 -9.70 6.81 -10.72
N PHE A 125 -10.04 5.53 -10.75
CA PHE A 125 -9.44 4.48 -9.92
C PHE A 125 -8.76 3.43 -10.79
N LEU A 126 -7.46 3.24 -10.58
CA LEU A 126 -6.65 2.25 -11.29
C LEU A 126 -6.19 1.17 -10.30
N LEU A 127 -6.32 -0.09 -10.68
CA LEU A 127 -5.90 -1.24 -9.88
C LEU A 127 -5.10 -2.21 -10.76
N GLY A 128 -3.99 -2.71 -10.26
CA GLY A 128 -3.29 -3.83 -10.91
C GLY A 128 -4.06 -5.14 -10.69
N GLU A 129 -4.25 -5.92 -11.76
CA GLU A 129 -4.93 -7.22 -11.69
C GLU A 129 -4.27 -8.18 -10.69
N ASN A 130 -2.94 -8.10 -10.59
CA ASN A 130 -2.12 -8.91 -9.70
C ASN A 130 -1.83 -8.22 -8.35
N ASP A 131 -2.43 -7.05 -8.08
CA ASP A 131 -2.23 -6.39 -6.80
C ASP A 131 -2.87 -7.21 -5.66
N PRO A 132 -2.05 -7.72 -4.72
CA PRO A 132 -2.56 -8.49 -3.60
C PRO A 132 -3.54 -7.70 -2.72
N VAL A 133 -3.37 -6.38 -2.59
CA VAL A 133 -4.27 -5.53 -1.82
C VAL A 133 -5.68 -5.56 -2.39
N GLY A 134 -5.83 -5.62 -3.71
CA GLY A 134 -7.13 -5.75 -4.38
C GLY A 134 -7.92 -6.99 -3.98
N ARG A 135 -7.24 -8.07 -3.62
CA ARG A 135 -7.88 -9.31 -3.15
C ARG A 135 -8.47 -9.17 -1.75
N PHE A 136 -7.79 -8.46 -0.85
CA PHE A 136 -8.26 -8.24 0.53
C PHE A 136 -9.36 -7.20 0.58
N GLU A 137 -9.25 -6.15 -0.22
CA GLU A 137 -10.19 -5.04 -0.27
C GLU A 137 -11.41 -5.31 -1.18
N THR A 138 -11.58 -6.55 -1.67
CA THR A 138 -12.70 -6.91 -2.54
C THR A 138 -14.06 -6.43 -2.03
N PRO A 139 -14.43 -6.56 -0.73
CA PRO A 139 -15.70 -6.04 -0.23
C PRO A 139 -15.81 -4.52 -0.30
N THR A 140 -14.70 -3.80 -0.05
CA THR A 140 -14.63 -2.33 -0.14
C THR A 140 -14.74 -1.89 -1.59
N LEU A 141 -13.99 -2.53 -2.50
CA LEU A 141 -13.99 -2.23 -3.93
C LEU A 141 -15.36 -2.44 -4.59
N LYS A 142 -16.10 -3.47 -4.19
CA LYS A 142 -17.47 -3.71 -4.69
C LYS A 142 -18.44 -2.61 -4.30
N ARG A 143 -18.25 -1.95 -3.17
CA ARG A 143 -19.11 -0.87 -2.67
C ARG A 143 -18.59 0.53 -3.00
N MET A 144 -17.47 0.62 -3.71
CA MET A 144 -16.86 1.93 -4.00
C MET A 144 -17.83 2.82 -4.79
N GLY A 145 -18.55 2.27 -5.76
CA GLY A 145 -19.57 3.00 -6.54
C GLY A 145 -20.70 3.60 -5.70
N ASP A 146 -21.04 3.01 -4.54
CA ASP A 146 -22.05 3.57 -3.63
C ASP A 146 -21.61 4.91 -3.02
N LYS A 147 -20.29 5.17 -2.98
CA LYS A 147 -19.69 6.36 -2.39
C LYS A 147 -19.08 7.29 -3.41
N VAL A 148 -18.88 6.84 -4.61
CA VAL A 148 -18.24 7.57 -5.71
C VAL A 148 -19.12 7.42 -6.98
N PRO A 149 -20.21 8.20 -7.11
CA PRO A 149 -21.17 8.06 -8.21
C PRO A 149 -20.54 8.28 -9.60
N HIS A 150 -19.48 9.08 -9.69
CA HIS A 150 -18.75 9.36 -10.94
C HIS A 150 -17.43 8.62 -11.03
N LEU A 151 -17.42 7.33 -10.61
CA LEU A 151 -16.25 6.47 -10.63
C LEU A 151 -16.01 5.88 -12.03
N GLU A 152 -14.83 6.17 -12.57
CA GLU A 152 -14.24 5.45 -13.70
C GLU A 152 -13.17 4.50 -13.16
N ARG A 153 -13.34 3.19 -13.35
CA ARG A 153 -12.42 2.18 -12.84
C ARG A 153 -11.79 1.38 -13.99
N HIS A 154 -10.46 1.20 -13.90
CA HIS A 154 -9.73 0.29 -14.78
C HIS A 154 -8.89 -0.67 -13.95
N ASP A 155 -9.11 -1.96 -14.19
CA ASP A 155 -8.24 -3.03 -13.72
C ASP A 155 -7.20 -3.31 -14.81
N LEU A 156 -5.91 -3.13 -14.49
CA LEU A 156 -4.82 -3.18 -15.47
C LEU A 156 -4.24 -4.60 -15.56
N PRO A 157 -4.48 -5.33 -16.67
CA PRO A 157 -3.98 -6.69 -16.84
C PRO A 157 -2.47 -6.79 -16.70
N GLY A 158 -2.03 -7.79 -15.93
CA GLY A 158 -0.62 -8.09 -15.71
C GLY A 158 0.12 -7.16 -14.75
N ALA A 159 -0.47 -6.03 -14.34
CA ALA A 159 0.14 -5.11 -13.38
C ALA A 159 -0.08 -5.58 -11.93
N GLY A 160 0.89 -5.30 -11.05
CA GLY A 160 0.84 -5.57 -9.63
C GLY A 160 0.61 -4.31 -8.81
N HIS A 161 1.19 -4.29 -7.61
CA HIS A 161 0.99 -3.21 -6.63
C HIS A 161 1.61 -1.87 -7.06
N TRP A 162 2.76 -1.93 -7.72
CA TRP A 162 3.50 -0.74 -8.16
C TRP A 162 3.11 -0.32 -9.59
N LEU A 163 1.83 -0.37 -9.90
CA LEU A 163 1.31 -0.23 -11.26
C LEU A 163 1.81 1.02 -12.01
N GLN A 164 2.05 2.13 -11.32
CA GLN A 164 2.58 3.35 -11.91
C GLN A 164 4.05 3.22 -12.36
N ALA A 165 4.79 2.29 -11.79
CA ALA A 165 6.15 1.95 -12.19
C ALA A 165 6.16 0.78 -13.19
N GLU A 166 5.30 -0.22 -12.97
CA GLU A 166 5.20 -1.43 -13.79
C GLU A 166 4.65 -1.15 -15.19
N CYS A 167 3.65 -0.28 -15.30
CA CYS A 167 3.00 0.07 -16.56
C CYS A 167 2.74 1.59 -16.70
N GLY A 168 3.73 2.41 -16.36
CA GLY A 168 3.63 3.86 -16.26
C GLY A 168 3.10 4.56 -17.51
N ALA A 169 3.47 4.09 -18.71
CA ALA A 169 2.95 4.65 -19.96
C ALA A 169 1.42 4.51 -20.06
N ARG A 170 0.87 3.35 -19.67
CA ARG A 170 -0.57 3.08 -19.67
C ARG A 170 -1.29 3.89 -18.61
N VAL A 171 -0.73 3.96 -17.39
CA VAL A 171 -1.26 4.79 -16.31
C VAL A 171 -1.31 6.25 -16.72
N SER A 172 -0.22 6.77 -17.32
CA SER A 172 -0.16 8.16 -17.79
C SER A 172 -1.18 8.44 -18.89
N ALA A 173 -1.36 7.53 -19.84
CA ALA A 173 -2.34 7.70 -20.91
C ALA A 173 -3.78 7.78 -20.36
N LEU A 174 -4.15 6.89 -19.45
CA LEU A 174 -5.47 6.90 -18.79
C LEU A 174 -5.69 8.16 -17.97
N LEU A 175 -4.67 8.60 -17.22
CA LEU A 175 -4.74 9.81 -16.41
C LEU A 175 -4.91 11.06 -17.29
N LEU A 176 -4.13 11.18 -18.36
CA LEU A 176 -4.21 12.33 -19.28
C LEU A 176 -5.56 12.39 -20.00
N ASP A 177 -6.08 11.25 -20.45
CA ASP A 177 -7.41 11.18 -21.07
C ASP A 177 -8.51 11.55 -20.06
N PHE A 178 -8.46 11.03 -18.87
CA PHE A 178 -9.39 11.38 -17.79
C PHE A 178 -9.38 12.89 -17.47
N LEU A 179 -8.19 13.48 -17.35
CA LEU A 179 -8.03 14.91 -17.08
C LEU A 179 -8.58 15.76 -18.24
N ALA A 180 -8.30 15.38 -19.48
CA ALA A 180 -8.78 16.10 -20.67
C ALA A 180 -10.32 16.09 -20.79
N ARG A 181 -10.99 15.03 -20.33
CA ARG A 181 -12.46 14.92 -20.36
C ARG A 181 -13.15 15.69 -19.21
N ASN A 182 -12.51 15.76 -18.05
CA ASN A 182 -13.17 16.24 -16.83
C ASN A 182 -12.69 17.62 -16.37
N TYR A 183 -11.53 18.08 -16.79
CA TYR A 183 -10.93 19.35 -16.32
C TYR A 183 -10.40 20.12 -17.54
N ARG A 184 -11.19 21.09 -18.00
CA ARG A 184 -10.83 22.03 -19.07
C ARG A 184 -10.46 23.39 -18.51
#